data_d28b4d65936ea593312142519cfe7e71
#
_entry.id   d28b4d65936ea593312142519cfe7e71
#
_cell.length_a   1.000
_cell.length_b   1.000
_cell.length_c   1.000
_cell.angle_alpha   90.00
_cell.angle_beta   90.00
_cell.angle_gamma   90.00
#
_symmetry.space_group_name_H-M   'P 1'
#
loop_
_entity.id
_entity.type
_entity.pdbx_description
1 polymer ?
#
loop_
_entity_poly.entity_id
_entity_poly.type
_entity_poly.pdbx_seq_one_letter_code
_entity_poly.pdbx_strand_id
1 'polypeptide(L)'
;MLKKTIAILALCAFAGPTFAQSQSTPTKKVQPRPAITDAQNDTRQMTCDQGRQLVLSRPQGVVLKTGATRWDRYYHDTEACAQDHLVPEFVRTKDNQACMIGYTCHPLAGDGAD
;
A
#
# COMPACT_ATOMS: atom_id res chain seq x y z
N MET A 1 -10.79 44.66 -69.34
CA MET A 1 -9.82 44.73 -68.31
C MET A 1 -10.06 43.70 -67.29
N LEU A 2 -9.15 42.86 -67.20
CA LEU A 2 -9.27 41.71 -66.35
C LEU A 2 -8.96 41.99 -64.93
N LYS A 3 -9.84 41.62 -64.12
CA LYS A 3 -9.48 41.53 -62.70
C LYS A 3 -9.52 40.11 -62.29
N LYS A 4 -8.38 39.65 -62.09
CA LYS A 4 -8.19 38.31 -61.58
C LYS A 4 -8.38 38.32 -60.10
N THR A 5 -9.41 37.76 -59.71
CA THR A 5 -9.58 37.47 -58.31
C THR A 5 -8.99 36.12 -58.04
N ILE A 6 -7.94 36.16 -57.36
CA ILE A 6 -7.31 34.93 -56.88
C ILE A 6 -7.98 34.60 -55.57
N ALA A 7 -8.75 33.59 -55.63
CA ALA A 7 -9.29 33.02 -54.42
C ALA A 7 -8.23 32.09 -53.84
N ILE A 8 -7.67 32.54 -52.82
CA ILE A 8 -6.77 31.69 -52.05
C ILE A 8 -7.60 30.86 -51.11
N LEU A 9 -7.78 29.67 -51.49
CA LEU A 9 -8.34 28.73 -50.59
C LEU A 9 -7.24 28.29 -49.62
N ALA A 10 -7.31 28.89 -48.50
CA ALA A 10 -6.50 28.40 -47.43
C ALA A 10 -7.18 27.18 -46.83
N LEU A 11 -6.72 26.06 -47.22
CA LEU A 11 -7.08 24.87 -46.55
C LEU A 11 -6.33 24.84 -45.23
N CYS A 12 -6.97 25.24 -44.26
CA CYS A 12 -6.51 24.94 -42.92
C CYS A 12 -6.89 23.52 -42.61
N ALA A 13 -6.04 22.67 -42.98
CA ALA A 13 -6.15 21.32 -42.44
C ALA A 13 -5.69 21.37 -41.01
N PHE A 14 -6.64 21.57 -40.20
CA PHE A 14 -6.35 21.39 -38.80
C PHE A 14 -6.39 19.93 -38.54
N ALA A 15 -5.29 19.34 -38.71
CA ALA A 15 -5.08 18.08 -38.11
C ALA A 15 -5.02 18.36 -36.63
N GLY A 16 -6.13 18.32 -36.05
CA GLY A 16 -6.17 18.45 -34.63
C GLY A 16 -5.37 17.37 -34.01
N PRO A 17 -4.60 17.71 -33.08
CA PRO A 17 -3.89 16.72 -32.36
C PRO A 17 -4.89 15.84 -31.70
N THR A 18 -4.79 14.71 -32.02
CA THR A 18 -5.57 13.77 -31.37
C THR A 18 -4.96 13.49 -30.09
N PHE A 19 -5.57 13.91 -29.17
CA PHE A 19 -5.08 13.67 -27.88
C PHE A 19 -5.46 12.44 -27.36
N ALA A 20 -5.50 11.61 -28.11
CA ALA A 20 -5.97 10.48 -27.71
C ALA A 20 -5.37 9.86 -26.64
N GLN A 21 -4.45 10.14 -26.43
CA GLN A 21 -3.86 9.59 -25.53
C GLN A 21 -4.30 9.14 -24.48
N SER A 22 -4.55 9.58 -24.01
CA SER A 22 -4.92 9.47 -22.93
C SER A 22 -5.08 8.34 -22.34
N GLN A 23 -5.32 8.03 -22.58
CA GLN A 23 -5.53 7.36 -21.88
C GLN A 23 -5.46 6.42 -21.39
N SER A 24 -5.68 6.09 -21.68
CA SER A 24 -5.52 5.15 -21.43
C SER A 24 -5.20 4.48 -20.54
N THR A 25 -4.54 4.60 -20.42
CA THR A 25 -4.03 4.18 -19.53
C THR A 25 -4.34 3.38 -18.68
N PRO A 26 -5.02 3.42 -18.30
CA PRO A 26 -5.25 2.86 -17.32
C PRO A 26 -5.45 1.63 -17.20
N THR A 27 -5.72 1.11 -17.92
CA THR A 27 -5.72 -0.08 -17.79
C THR A 27 -4.63 -0.59 -17.26
N LYS A 28 -4.27 -0.17 -16.30
CA LYS A 28 -3.62 -0.88 -15.49
C LYS A 28 -4.20 -2.17 -15.44
N LYS A 29 -3.72 -3.00 -16.13
CA LYS A 29 -3.75 -4.34 -15.79
C LYS A 29 -3.44 -4.35 -14.37
N VAL A 30 -4.39 -4.63 -13.63
CA VAL A 30 -4.15 -4.92 -12.27
C VAL A 30 -3.22 -6.07 -12.30
N GLN A 31 -2.01 -5.75 -12.16
CA GLN A 31 -1.05 -6.76 -11.89
C GLN A 31 -1.55 -7.44 -10.66
N PRO A 32 -1.78 -8.70 -10.71
CA PRO A 32 -2.11 -9.42 -9.52
C PRO A 32 -1.01 -9.07 -8.55
N ARG A 33 -1.38 -8.54 -7.44
CA ARG A 33 -0.43 -8.34 -6.38
C ARG A 33 0.33 -9.62 -6.26
N PRO A 34 1.62 -9.56 -6.37
CA PRO A 34 2.39 -10.74 -6.13
C PRO A 34 1.93 -11.28 -4.79
N ALA A 35 1.62 -12.52 -4.79
CA ALA A 35 1.26 -13.17 -3.56
C ALA A 35 2.33 -12.78 -2.55
N ILE A 36 1.90 -12.20 -1.46
CA ILE A 36 2.83 -11.81 -0.43
C ILE A 36 3.49 -13.09 0.00
N THR A 37 4.70 -13.25 -0.41
CA THR A 37 5.44 -14.43 -0.01
C THR A 37 5.72 -14.32 1.48
N ASP A 38 5.74 -15.42 2.15
CA ASP A 38 6.07 -15.46 3.58
C ASP A 38 7.32 -14.65 3.90
N ALA A 39 8.26 -14.62 2.99
CA ALA A 39 9.49 -13.86 3.17
C ALA A 39 9.26 -12.34 3.19
N GLN A 40 8.27 -11.83 2.50
CA GLN A 40 8.01 -10.40 2.45
C GLN A 40 7.34 -9.88 3.71
N ASN A 41 6.66 -10.76 4.42
CA ASN A 41 5.99 -10.40 5.66
C ASN A 41 6.67 -10.96 6.90
N ASP A 42 7.90 -11.40 6.77
CA ASP A 42 8.67 -11.88 7.89
C ASP A 42 9.52 -10.75 8.46
N THR A 43 9.25 -10.37 9.69
CA THR A 43 9.96 -9.25 10.33
C THR A 43 11.46 -9.52 10.44
N ARG A 44 11.85 -10.76 10.52
CA ARG A 44 13.27 -11.13 10.60
C ARG A 44 14.04 -10.88 9.31
N GLN A 45 13.30 -10.68 8.20
CA GLN A 45 13.88 -10.40 6.89
C GLN A 45 13.85 -8.90 6.54
N MET A 46 13.33 -8.06 7.40
CA MET A 46 13.23 -6.64 7.20
C MET A 46 13.92 -5.85 8.30
N THR A 47 14.23 -4.59 8.04
CA THR A 47 14.75 -3.70 9.08
C THR A 47 13.61 -3.24 9.98
N CYS A 48 13.96 -2.75 11.16
CA CYS A 48 12.99 -2.17 12.09
C CYS A 48 12.18 -1.04 11.42
N ASP A 49 12.84 -0.17 10.68
CA ASP A 49 12.16 0.92 9.98
C ASP A 49 11.23 0.42 8.88
N GLN A 50 11.64 -0.59 8.14
CA GLN A 50 10.78 -1.19 7.12
C GLN A 50 9.53 -1.80 7.74
N GLY A 51 9.67 -2.49 8.85
CA GLY A 51 8.54 -3.06 9.58
C GLY A 51 7.59 -2.00 10.09
N ARG A 52 8.10 -0.92 10.67
CA ARG A 52 7.28 0.20 11.12
C ARG A 52 6.54 0.86 9.97
N GLN A 53 7.21 1.12 8.88
CA GLN A 53 6.59 1.72 7.70
C GLN A 53 5.50 0.82 7.12
N LEU A 54 5.72 -0.47 7.12
CA LEU A 54 4.73 -1.42 6.65
C LEU A 54 3.46 -1.37 7.53
N VAL A 55 3.60 -1.34 8.83
CA VAL A 55 2.48 -1.22 9.76
C VAL A 55 1.77 0.12 9.59
N LEU A 56 2.53 1.22 9.45
CA LEU A 56 1.95 2.55 9.23
C LEU A 56 1.17 2.63 7.92
N SER A 57 1.59 1.93 6.91
CA SER A 57 0.95 1.96 5.59
C SER A 57 -0.35 1.16 5.54
N ARG A 58 -0.68 0.43 6.58
CA ARG A 58 -1.85 -0.45 6.60
C ARG A 58 -2.78 -0.12 7.76
N PRO A 59 -3.68 0.85 7.60
CA PRO A 59 -4.58 1.26 8.68
C PRO A 59 -5.43 0.13 9.25
N GLN A 60 -5.73 -0.85 8.43
CA GLN A 60 -6.54 -1.99 8.83
C GLN A 60 -5.73 -3.12 9.46
N GLY A 61 -4.47 -2.87 9.67
CA GLY A 61 -3.56 -3.87 10.21
C GLY A 61 -2.89 -4.72 9.14
N VAL A 62 -1.78 -5.30 9.49
CA VAL A 62 -1.00 -6.17 8.61
C VAL A 62 -0.61 -7.42 9.39
N VAL A 63 -0.73 -8.56 8.74
CA VAL A 63 -0.31 -9.82 9.34
C VAL A 63 1.16 -10.03 9.03
N LEU A 64 1.97 -10.16 10.05
CA LEU A 64 3.39 -10.35 9.94
C LEU A 64 3.83 -11.64 10.62
N LYS A 65 4.80 -12.28 10.03
CA LYS A 65 5.45 -13.42 10.62
C LYS A 65 6.60 -12.94 11.48
N THR A 66 6.59 -13.30 12.72
CA THR A 66 7.60 -12.84 13.69
C THR A 66 8.48 -13.97 14.22
N GLY A 67 8.17 -15.18 13.87
CA GLY A 67 8.93 -16.37 14.26
C GLY A 67 8.68 -17.50 13.28
N ALA A 68 9.26 -18.64 13.52
CA ALA A 68 9.15 -19.78 12.60
C ALA A 68 7.70 -20.21 12.37
N THR A 69 6.87 -20.13 13.41
CA THR A 69 5.47 -20.55 13.35
C THR A 69 4.53 -19.49 13.94
N ARG A 70 5.03 -18.28 14.14
CA ARG A 70 4.25 -17.24 14.79
C ARG A 70 3.84 -16.16 13.83
N TRP A 71 2.54 -15.90 13.77
CA TRP A 71 1.94 -14.88 12.96
C TRP A 71 1.00 -14.07 13.82
N ASP A 72 1.08 -12.74 13.72
CA ASP A 72 0.17 -11.85 14.44
C ASP A 72 -0.23 -10.68 13.54
N ARG A 73 -1.33 -10.04 13.88
CA ARG A 73 -1.78 -8.84 13.17
C ARG A 73 -1.37 -7.61 13.97
N TYR A 74 -0.68 -6.70 13.30
CA TYR A 74 -0.15 -5.50 13.91
C TYR A 74 -0.86 -4.26 13.40
N TYR A 75 -1.07 -3.30 14.29
CA TYR A 75 -1.74 -2.05 14.01
C TYR A 75 -0.86 -0.88 14.44
N HIS A 76 -1.04 0.28 13.79
CA HIS A 76 -0.23 1.45 14.13
C HIS A 76 -0.89 2.35 15.18
N ASP A 77 -2.18 2.24 15.41
CA ASP A 77 -2.88 3.11 16.34
C ASP A 77 -4.00 2.40 17.09
N THR A 78 -4.67 3.17 17.94
CA THR A 78 -5.65 2.64 18.86
C THR A 78 -7.02 2.39 18.27
N GLU A 79 -7.30 2.96 17.13
CA GLU A 79 -8.65 2.89 16.57
C GLU A 79 -9.00 1.49 16.07
N ALA A 80 -7.99 0.72 15.77
CA ALA A 80 -8.18 -0.62 15.26
C ALA A 80 -8.65 -1.62 16.32
N CYS A 81 -8.43 -1.31 17.60
CA CYS A 81 -8.82 -2.18 18.70
C CYS A 81 -10.05 -1.62 19.41
N ALA A 82 -11.21 -1.88 18.88
CA ALA A 82 -12.45 -1.27 19.34
C ALA A 82 -12.63 -1.26 20.85
N GLN A 83 -12.79 -2.42 21.45
CA GLN A 83 -12.97 -2.54 22.90
C GLN A 83 -11.82 -3.26 23.58
N ASP A 84 -10.91 -3.78 22.81
CA ASP A 84 -9.72 -4.43 23.33
C ASP A 84 -8.67 -3.37 23.67
N HIS A 85 -7.75 -3.71 24.49
CA HIS A 85 -6.65 -2.80 24.73
C HIS A 85 -5.44 -3.14 23.87
N LEU A 86 -4.71 -2.09 23.58
CA LEU A 86 -3.52 -2.18 22.78
C LEU A 86 -2.35 -2.64 23.62
N VAL A 87 -1.63 -3.54 23.09
CA VAL A 87 -0.37 -3.98 23.67
C VAL A 87 0.75 -3.67 22.69
N PRO A 88 1.74 -2.88 23.09
CA PRO A 88 2.88 -2.64 22.22
C PRO A 88 3.68 -3.92 22.04
N GLU A 89 4.04 -4.18 20.80
CA GLU A 89 4.74 -5.41 20.45
C GLU A 89 6.15 -5.13 19.97
N PHE A 90 7.07 -5.86 20.53
CA PHE A 90 8.47 -5.82 20.18
C PHE A 90 8.83 -7.11 19.48
N VAL A 91 9.32 -6.98 18.26
CA VAL A 91 9.62 -8.13 17.44
C VAL A 91 11.07 -8.09 16.97
N ARG A 92 11.58 -9.25 16.63
CA ARG A 92 12.92 -9.33 16.08
C ARG A 92 12.89 -8.95 14.61
N THR A 93 13.75 -8.02 14.24
CA THR A 93 14.03 -7.66 12.84
C THR A 93 15.50 -8.02 12.54
N LYS A 94 15.90 -7.85 11.29
CA LYS A 94 17.29 -8.21 10.95
C LYS A 94 18.34 -7.30 11.57
N ASP A 95 17.96 -6.08 11.96
CA ASP A 95 18.86 -5.09 12.55
C ASP A 95 18.56 -4.78 14.02
N ASN A 96 17.50 -5.34 14.59
CA ASN A 96 17.13 -5.07 15.96
C ASN A 96 16.42 -6.28 16.57
N GLN A 97 16.86 -6.68 17.74
CA GLN A 97 16.26 -7.83 18.43
C GLN A 97 14.94 -7.51 19.11
N ALA A 98 14.67 -6.25 19.36
CA ALA A 98 13.46 -5.79 20.04
C ALA A 98 12.95 -4.52 19.38
N CYS A 99 12.47 -4.64 18.15
CA CYS A 99 11.91 -3.51 17.42
C CYS A 99 10.46 -3.32 17.78
N MET A 100 10.12 -2.15 18.28
CA MET A 100 8.73 -1.80 18.51
C MET A 100 8.08 -1.52 17.15
N ILE A 101 7.29 -2.50 16.68
CA ILE A 101 6.76 -2.46 15.32
C ILE A 101 5.35 -1.89 15.26
N GLY A 102 4.61 -2.01 16.29
CA GLY A 102 3.22 -1.58 16.36
C GLY A 102 2.52 -2.18 17.56
N TYR A 103 1.23 -2.36 17.45
CA TYR A 103 0.39 -2.84 18.54
C TYR A 103 -0.42 -4.04 18.12
N THR A 104 -0.75 -4.88 19.06
CA THR A 104 -1.74 -5.94 18.89
C THR A 104 -2.94 -5.65 19.77
N CYS A 105 -4.11 -6.18 19.40
CA CYS A 105 -5.31 -6.05 20.18
C CYS A 105 -5.46 -7.30 21.04
N HIS A 106 -5.55 -7.11 22.32
CA HIS A 106 -5.79 -8.20 23.26
C HIS A 106 -7.13 -8.02 23.94
N PRO A 107 -7.92 -9.09 24.09
CA PRO A 107 -9.19 -8.98 24.78
C PRO A 107 -8.95 -8.54 26.21
N LEU A 108 -9.88 -7.76 26.74
CA LEU A 108 -9.84 -7.37 28.13
C LEU A 108 -9.94 -8.62 28.99
N ALA A 109 -9.15 -8.68 30.02
CA ALA A 109 -9.15 -9.80 30.92
C ALA A 109 -10.57 -9.98 31.52
N GLY A 110 -11.16 -11.10 31.26
CA GLY A 110 -12.53 -11.36 31.72
C GLY A 110 -13.40 -12.01 30.65
N ASP A 111 -13.03 -11.90 29.40
CA ASP A 111 -13.79 -12.50 28.34
C ASP A 111 -13.29 -13.91 28.01
N GLY A 112 -13.57 -14.78 28.93
CA GLY A 112 -13.54 -16.19 28.56
C GLY A 112 -12.20 -16.80 28.34
N ALA A 113 -11.37 -16.75 29.30
CA ALA A 113 -10.27 -17.68 29.33
C ALA A 113 -10.75 -18.96 29.99
N ASP A 114 -11.35 -19.82 29.21
CA ASP A 114 -11.59 -21.19 29.60
C ASP A 114 -10.94 -22.10 28.57
#